data_73180c1cf88c0f7627cfa22352899231
#
_entry.id   73180c1cf88c0f7627cfa22352899231
#
_cell.length_a   1.000
_cell.length_b   1.000
_cell.length_c   1.000
_cell.angle_alpha   90.00
_cell.angle_beta   90.00
_cell.angle_gamma   90.00
#
_symmetry.space_group_name_H-M   'P 1'
#
loop_
_entity.id
_entity.type
_entity.pdbx_description
1 polymer ?
#
loop_
_entity_poly.entity_id
_entity_poly.type
_entity_poly.pdbx_seq_one_letter_code
_entity_poly.pdbx_strand_id
1 'polypeptide(L)'
;MRHPFFTPLLLSFFFFISLSLALVPSNQTIKFVNQGDFGEFSVEYEATYRPLPISNSPFQLMFYNTTPNAYTLAIRMAIRRSESTIRWVWEANRGRPVRENATLSLGTDGNLVLAQSDGTLIWQSNTANKGVVRLKMLPNGNMVLLDSNGKFVWQSFDSPTDSLLVGQSLRLGGVTKLVSRASAKLNVNGPYSFVMEPNAMSLYYKSPNSPKPMRYFAGFSNWFTVEKGTLTRVTLRAEVDPRQGFATELTLNYEVAGTENGGPILSRPKYNSTLTFLRLGIDGNLRLFTYNDKVDWSPSEITFTLFDREFNTGNTESECQWPERCGQFGLCEENQCVACPTEKGLLGWSKTCMAKKVSSCDPKSFHYYKVEGVDHFLTKYNKGEGLRQKDCEKKCNLDCKCLGYFYQTKGSLCWVANELKTLIKVDNSTHLGFIKTPNM
;
A
#
# COMPACT_ATOMS: atom_id res chain seq x y z
N MET A 1 68.65 2.94 60.66
CA MET A 1 68.07 1.99 59.73
C MET A 1 67.10 2.75 58.84
N ARG A 2 67.44 2.95 57.55
CA ARG A 2 66.62 3.68 56.59
C ARG A 2 65.95 2.66 55.71
N HIS A 3 64.60 2.64 55.64
CA HIS A 3 63.79 1.82 54.69
C HIS A 3 63.67 2.57 53.36
N PRO A 4 63.85 1.94 52.21
CA PRO A 4 63.57 2.52 50.92
C PRO A 4 62.06 2.37 50.56
N PHE A 5 61.44 3.49 50.22
CA PHE A 5 60.07 3.51 49.59
C PHE A 5 60.18 3.04 48.15
N PHE A 6 59.48 1.93 47.82
CA PHE A 6 59.18 1.52 46.43
C PHE A 6 57.91 2.18 46.00
N THR A 7 57.99 3.07 45.02
CA THR A 7 56.80 3.60 44.28
C THR A 7 56.56 2.72 43.12
N PRO A 8 55.31 2.09 42.96
CA PRO A 8 54.99 1.37 41.77
C PRO A 8 54.61 2.35 40.64
N LEU A 9 55.34 2.23 39.52
CA LEU A 9 55.07 2.93 38.27
C LEU A 9 53.88 2.27 37.59
N LEU A 10 52.68 2.88 37.64
CA LEU A 10 51.51 2.46 36.90
C LEU A 10 51.66 2.83 35.42
N LEU A 11 52.06 1.89 34.57
CA LEU A 11 51.99 1.98 33.11
C LEU A 11 50.54 1.87 32.64
N SER A 12 49.91 3.00 32.35
CA SER A 12 48.60 3.06 31.68
C SER A 12 48.78 2.71 30.20
N PHE A 13 48.46 1.50 29.83
CA PHE A 13 48.30 1.09 28.43
C PHE A 13 47.00 1.69 27.88
N PHE A 14 47.12 2.83 27.20
CA PHE A 14 46.03 3.32 26.35
C PHE A 14 45.90 2.42 25.10
N PHE A 15 44.95 1.49 25.13
CA PHE A 15 44.50 0.80 23.92
C PHE A 15 43.77 1.84 23.04
N PHE A 16 44.48 2.42 22.08
CA PHE A 16 43.80 3.06 20.93
C PHE A 16 43.10 2.00 20.10
N ILE A 17 41.81 1.76 20.35
CA ILE A 17 40.96 1.04 19.42
C ILE A 17 40.78 1.97 18.21
N SER A 18 41.62 1.79 17.18
CA SER A 18 41.37 2.38 15.87
C SER A 18 40.09 1.75 15.35
N LEU A 19 38.96 2.42 15.52
CA LEU A 19 37.73 2.10 14.77
C LEU A 19 38.06 2.40 13.29
N SER A 20 38.56 1.40 12.59
CA SER A 20 38.66 1.42 11.15
C SER A 20 37.20 1.40 10.64
N LEU A 21 36.66 2.58 10.32
CA LEU A 21 35.42 2.69 9.60
C LEU A 21 35.61 1.98 8.26
N ALA A 22 34.91 0.87 8.05
CA ALA A 22 34.95 0.17 6.78
C ALA A 22 34.40 1.14 5.70
N LEU A 23 35.24 1.52 4.75
CA LEU A 23 34.86 2.35 3.62
C LEU A 23 34.43 1.47 2.45
N VAL A 24 33.52 1.97 1.64
CA VAL A 24 33.16 1.28 0.38
C VAL A 24 34.41 1.25 -0.51
N PRO A 25 34.84 0.05 -0.97
CA PRO A 25 35.96 -0.05 -1.91
C PRO A 25 35.68 0.75 -3.19
N SER A 26 36.71 1.35 -3.77
CA SER A 26 36.56 2.22 -4.96
C SER A 26 35.87 1.52 -6.14
N ASN A 27 36.09 0.22 -6.29
CA ASN A 27 35.42 -0.60 -7.32
C ASN A 27 33.95 -0.98 -6.99
N GLN A 28 33.47 -0.65 -5.80
CA GLN A 28 32.09 -0.82 -5.34
C GLN A 28 31.34 0.52 -5.23
N THR A 29 32.02 1.65 -5.36
CA THR A 29 31.35 2.95 -5.47
C THR A 29 30.67 3.05 -6.82
N ILE A 30 29.51 3.74 -6.84
CA ILE A 30 28.73 3.94 -8.07
C ILE A 30 28.33 5.41 -8.20
N LYS A 31 28.19 5.85 -9.45
CA LYS A 31 27.55 7.11 -9.80
C LYS A 31 26.85 6.95 -11.14
N PHE A 32 25.53 7.02 -11.10
CA PHE A 32 24.66 6.98 -12.30
C PHE A 32 24.01 8.33 -12.49
N VAL A 33 23.93 8.79 -13.72
CA VAL A 33 23.25 10.03 -14.10
C VAL A 33 21.96 9.66 -14.84
N ASN A 34 20.86 10.30 -14.49
CA ASN A 34 19.57 10.13 -15.17
C ASN A 34 19.57 10.85 -16.52
N GLN A 35 20.15 10.24 -17.53
CA GLN A 35 20.28 10.74 -18.91
C GLN A 35 20.27 9.59 -19.92
N GLY A 36 20.21 9.91 -21.21
CA GLY A 36 20.24 8.94 -22.30
C GLY A 36 18.85 8.48 -22.74
N ASP A 37 18.83 7.45 -23.58
CA ASP A 37 17.61 6.96 -24.23
C ASP A 37 16.67 6.25 -23.26
N PHE A 38 15.39 6.27 -23.58
CA PHE A 38 14.37 5.53 -22.85
C PHE A 38 14.35 4.06 -23.31
N GLY A 39 13.92 3.18 -22.40
CA GLY A 39 13.66 1.80 -22.74
C GLY A 39 12.42 1.65 -23.61
N GLU A 40 12.39 0.59 -24.43
CA GLU A 40 11.40 0.37 -25.48
C GLU A 40 10.22 -0.50 -25.05
N PHE A 41 10.31 -1.17 -23.89
CA PHE A 41 9.26 -2.11 -23.44
C PHE A 41 8.06 -1.40 -22.83
N SER A 42 6.91 -2.05 -22.94
CA SER A 42 5.68 -1.58 -22.26
C SER A 42 5.84 -1.60 -20.75
N VAL A 43 5.43 -0.51 -20.13
CA VAL A 43 5.50 -0.35 -18.68
C VAL A 43 4.16 0.10 -18.11
N GLU A 44 3.97 -0.20 -16.85
CA GLU A 44 2.80 0.21 -16.10
C GLU A 44 2.64 1.75 -16.10
N TYR A 45 1.41 2.23 -16.22
CA TYR A 45 1.06 3.66 -16.27
C TYR A 45 1.55 4.40 -17.51
N GLU A 46 1.87 3.69 -18.62
CA GLU A 46 2.41 4.30 -19.85
C GLU A 46 3.65 5.16 -19.57
N ALA A 47 4.45 4.76 -18.58
CA ALA A 47 5.64 5.48 -18.17
C ALA A 47 6.77 5.34 -19.19
N THR A 48 7.67 6.32 -19.24
CA THR A 48 8.99 6.16 -19.84
C THR A 48 10.01 5.80 -18.76
N TYR A 49 11.11 5.11 -19.10
CA TYR A 49 12.06 4.64 -18.10
C TYR A 49 13.49 4.54 -18.65
N ARG A 50 14.47 4.60 -17.73
CA ARG A 50 15.89 4.37 -17.98
C ARG A 50 16.41 3.29 -17.04
N PRO A 51 16.89 2.15 -17.55
CA PRO A 51 17.42 1.07 -16.71
C PRO A 51 18.79 1.42 -16.14
N LEU A 52 19.03 0.99 -14.91
CA LEU A 52 20.32 1.04 -14.25
C LEU A 52 20.95 -0.37 -14.20
N PRO A 53 22.30 -0.52 -14.19
CA PRO A 53 22.96 -1.82 -14.16
C PRO A 53 22.95 -2.47 -12.76
N ILE A 54 21.95 -2.18 -11.95
CA ILE A 54 21.70 -2.80 -10.65
C ILE A 54 20.50 -3.72 -10.81
N SER A 55 20.76 -5.00 -10.98
CA SER A 55 19.70 -5.97 -11.29
C SER A 55 19.99 -7.36 -10.74
N ASN A 56 18.92 -8.11 -10.53
CA ASN A 56 18.89 -9.57 -10.37
C ASN A 56 17.54 -10.02 -10.93
N SER A 57 17.58 -10.59 -12.17
CA SER A 57 16.35 -10.93 -12.90
C SER A 57 15.35 -11.69 -12.04
N PRO A 58 14.06 -11.30 -11.98
CA PRO A 58 13.37 -10.33 -12.85
C PRO A 58 13.39 -8.87 -12.33
N PHE A 59 14.18 -8.56 -11.31
CA PHE A 59 14.24 -7.25 -10.68
C PHE A 59 15.36 -6.38 -11.24
N GLN A 60 15.09 -5.08 -11.41
CA GLN A 60 16.07 -4.09 -11.84
C GLN A 60 15.73 -2.71 -11.33
N LEU A 61 16.75 -1.95 -10.93
CA LEU A 61 16.61 -0.55 -10.53
C LEU A 61 16.52 0.34 -11.79
N MET A 62 15.62 1.34 -11.76
CA MET A 62 15.36 2.22 -12.90
C MET A 62 14.98 3.61 -12.44
N PHE A 63 15.20 4.58 -13.30
CA PHE A 63 14.45 5.85 -13.29
C PHE A 63 13.21 5.70 -14.17
N TYR A 64 12.05 6.10 -13.71
CA TYR A 64 10.85 6.17 -14.53
C TYR A 64 10.08 7.45 -14.29
N ASN A 65 9.25 7.86 -15.26
CA ASN A 65 8.33 8.97 -15.10
C ASN A 65 6.99 8.68 -15.77
N THR A 66 5.94 9.31 -15.25
CA THR A 66 4.59 9.36 -15.84
C THR A 66 4.18 10.80 -16.15
N THR A 67 5.06 11.74 -15.81
CA THR A 67 4.94 13.17 -16.08
C THR A 67 6.30 13.64 -16.60
N PRO A 68 6.40 14.38 -17.70
CA PRO A 68 7.66 14.80 -18.27
C PRO A 68 8.60 15.45 -17.26
N ASN A 69 9.87 15.03 -17.26
CA ASN A 69 10.92 15.54 -16.39
C ASN A 69 10.63 15.44 -14.87
N ALA A 70 9.89 14.39 -14.46
CA ALA A 70 9.55 14.14 -13.06
C ALA A 70 9.81 12.66 -12.71
N TYR A 71 11.09 12.29 -12.53
CA TYR A 71 11.55 10.92 -12.40
C TYR A 71 11.49 10.40 -10.96
N THR A 72 11.14 9.13 -10.85
CA THR A 72 11.18 8.34 -9.62
C THR A 72 12.21 7.22 -9.79
N LEU A 73 13.05 7.03 -8.78
CA LEU A 73 13.92 5.86 -8.67
C LEU A 73 13.11 4.70 -8.12
N ALA A 74 13.02 3.60 -8.87
CA ALA A 74 12.15 2.48 -8.55
C ALA A 74 12.79 1.13 -8.90
N ILE A 75 12.34 0.07 -8.23
CA ILE A 75 12.61 -1.31 -8.62
C ILE A 75 11.45 -1.80 -9.47
N ARG A 76 11.77 -2.28 -10.66
CA ARG A 76 10.82 -2.96 -11.52
C ARG A 76 10.85 -4.47 -11.30
N MET A 77 9.72 -5.12 -11.57
CA MET A 77 9.60 -6.56 -11.74
C MET A 77 8.98 -6.87 -13.10
N ALA A 78 9.66 -7.69 -13.91
CA ALA A 78 9.16 -8.19 -15.19
C ALA A 78 10.05 -9.32 -15.68
N ILE A 79 9.46 -10.30 -16.37
CA ILE A 79 10.19 -11.34 -17.08
C ILE A 79 10.62 -10.81 -18.44
N ARG A 80 11.75 -11.25 -18.97
CA ARG A 80 12.28 -10.87 -20.30
C ARG A 80 11.49 -11.53 -21.46
N ARG A 81 10.18 -11.47 -21.43
CA ARG A 81 9.35 -11.99 -22.52
C ARG A 81 8.54 -10.85 -23.10
N SER A 82 8.33 -10.88 -24.39
CA SER A 82 7.83 -9.75 -25.19
C SER A 82 6.53 -9.12 -24.73
N GLU A 83 5.78 -9.77 -23.87
CA GLU A 83 4.46 -9.31 -23.44
C GLU A 83 4.32 -9.10 -21.92
N SER A 84 5.41 -9.18 -21.15
CA SER A 84 5.34 -8.87 -19.75
C SER A 84 5.37 -7.36 -19.51
N THR A 85 4.29 -6.80 -19.02
CA THR A 85 4.29 -5.40 -18.58
C THR A 85 5.24 -5.22 -17.40
N ILE A 86 6.16 -4.28 -17.51
CA ILE A 86 7.03 -3.87 -16.39
C ILE A 86 6.18 -3.23 -15.32
N ARG A 87 6.29 -3.70 -14.07
CA ARG A 87 5.58 -3.16 -12.91
C ARG A 87 6.54 -2.66 -11.85
N TRP A 88 6.19 -1.53 -11.23
CA TRP A 88 6.98 -0.89 -10.18
C TRP A 88 6.63 -1.50 -8.83
N VAL A 89 7.57 -2.17 -8.17
CA VAL A 89 7.32 -2.89 -6.91
C VAL A 89 7.92 -2.21 -5.68
N TRP A 90 8.75 -1.17 -5.89
CA TRP A 90 9.30 -0.33 -4.83
C TRP A 90 9.73 1.03 -5.40
N GLU A 91 9.66 2.09 -4.61
CA GLU A 91 10.03 3.44 -5.00
C GLU A 91 10.77 4.17 -3.87
N ALA A 92 11.86 4.86 -4.20
CA ALA A 92 12.66 5.60 -3.24
C ALA A 92 12.06 6.99 -2.91
N ASN A 93 11.59 7.70 -3.92
CA ASN A 93 11.29 9.13 -3.83
C ASN A 93 9.88 9.49 -4.30
N ARG A 94 8.87 8.65 -3.98
CA ARG A 94 7.46 8.93 -4.28
C ARG A 94 7.06 10.32 -3.73
N GLY A 95 6.46 11.16 -4.58
CA GLY A 95 6.05 12.53 -4.24
C GLY A 95 7.19 13.57 -4.22
N ARG A 96 8.43 13.15 -4.45
CA ARG A 96 9.61 14.03 -4.54
C ARG A 96 10.44 13.70 -5.79
N PRO A 97 9.91 13.98 -7.00
CA PRO A 97 10.59 13.59 -8.25
C PRO A 97 11.92 14.30 -8.42
N VAL A 98 12.83 13.63 -9.11
CA VAL A 98 14.06 14.24 -9.64
C VAL A 98 13.90 14.57 -11.11
N ARG A 99 14.78 15.44 -11.64
CA ARG A 99 14.78 15.88 -13.03
C ARG A 99 15.85 15.16 -13.84
N GLU A 100 15.97 15.53 -15.12
CA GLU A 100 17.09 15.16 -15.97
C GLU A 100 18.43 15.49 -15.27
N ASN A 101 19.44 14.68 -15.54
CA ASN A 101 20.78 14.78 -14.97
C ASN A 101 20.86 14.63 -13.44
N ALA A 102 19.77 14.19 -12.78
CA ALA A 102 19.85 13.76 -11.38
C ALA A 102 20.82 12.59 -11.22
N THR A 103 21.44 12.45 -10.05
CA THR A 103 22.43 11.42 -9.80
C THR A 103 22.01 10.45 -8.72
N LEU A 104 22.26 9.16 -8.93
CA LEU A 104 22.27 8.12 -7.91
C LEU A 104 23.72 7.74 -7.63
N SER A 105 24.19 7.88 -6.39
CA SER A 105 25.56 7.55 -6.02
C SER A 105 25.66 6.79 -4.70
N LEU A 106 26.61 5.85 -4.64
CA LEU A 106 27.10 5.25 -3.41
C LEU A 106 28.55 5.69 -3.26
N GLY A 107 28.81 6.60 -2.33
CA GLY A 107 30.13 7.12 -2.03
C GLY A 107 30.95 6.21 -1.11
N THR A 108 32.18 6.58 -0.86
CA THR A 108 33.11 5.85 0.05
C THR A 108 32.61 5.80 1.49
N ASP A 109 31.76 6.76 1.89
CA ASP A 109 31.12 6.80 3.22
C ASP A 109 30.01 5.74 3.38
N GLY A 110 29.62 5.07 2.27
CA GLY A 110 28.59 4.03 2.28
C GLY A 110 27.15 4.54 2.29
N ASN A 111 26.91 5.82 1.98
CA ASN A 111 25.57 6.35 1.84
C ASN A 111 25.11 6.25 0.38
N LEU A 112 23.93 5.63 0.15
CA LEU A 112 23.27 5.65 -1.17
C LEU A 112 22.41 6.91 -1.26
N VAL A 113 22.74 7.78 -2.20
CA VAL A 113 22.19 9.13 -2.32
C VAL A 113 21.56 9.36 -3.70
N LEU A 114 20.35 9.88 -3.72
CA LEU A 114 19.66 10.42 -4.91
C LEU A 114 19.61 11.95 -4.78
N ALA A 115 20.23 12.65 -5.72
CA ALA A 115 20.31 14.11 -5.73
C ALA A 115 19.94 14.69 -7.11
N GLN A 116 19.45 15.93 -7.12
CA GLN A 116 19.28 16.72 -8.35
C GLN A 116 20.66 17.05 -8.97
N SER A 117 20.66 17.55 -10.20
CA SER A 117 21.87 17.97 -10.91
C SER A 117 22.62 19.12 -10.19
N ASP A 118 21.92 19.93 -9.40
CA ASP A 118 22.47 21.01 -8.58
C ASP A 118 23.00 20.52 -7.20
N GLY A 119 22.94 19.22 -6.93
CA GLY A 119 23.33 18.61 -5.66
C GLY A 119 22.25 18.59 -4.60
N THR A 120 21.06 19.14 -4.84
CA THR A 120 19.95 19.09 -3.87
C THR A 120 19.57 17.65 -3.53
N LEU A 121 19.66 17.27 -2.25
CA LEU A 121 19.35 15.94 -1.77
C LEU A 121 17.84 15.66 -1.83
N ILE A 122 17.46 14.61 -2.52
CA ILE A 122 16.05 14.17 -2.64
C ILE A 122 15.77 12.96 -1.76
N TRP A 123 16.65 11.96 -1.80
CA TRP A 123 16.51 10.75 -0.99
C TRP A 123 17.88 10.16 -0.66
N GLN A 124 17.98 9.47 0.48
CA GLN A 124 19.18 8.76 0.89
C GLN A 124 18.87 7.58 1.81
N SER A 125 19.75 6.59 1.83
CA SER A 125 19.65 5.42 2.71
C SER A 125 19.97 5.72 4.19
N ASN A 126 20.59 6.86 4.51
CA ASN A 126 21.08 7.25 5.84
C ASN A 126 22.09 6.24 6.42
N THR A 127 23.00 5.75 5.59
CA THR A 127 24.00 4.74 5.94
C THR A 127 25.43 5.26 5.95
N ALA A 128 25.63 6.57 5.89
CA ALA A 128 26.96 7.17 5.96
C ALA A 128 27.71 6.68 7.23
N ASN A 129 28.94 6.20 7.02
CA ASN A 129 29.83 5.72 8.07
C ASN A 129 29.28 4.55 8.94
N LYS A 130 28.32 3.77 8.40
CA LYS A 130 27.77 2.58 9.07
C LYS A 130 28.40 1.26 8.60
N GLY A 131 29.58 1.31 8.00
CA GLY A 131 30.31 0.12 7.61
C GLY A 131 29.82 -0.55 6.32
N VAL A 132 29.08 0.15 5.49
CA VAL A 132 28.67 -0.36 4.17
C VAL A 132 29.90 -0.55 3.28
N VAL A 133 29.96 -1.72 2.61
CA VAL A 133 31.03 -2.02 1.66
C VAL A 133 30.50 -2.29 0.24
N ARG A 134 29.21 -2.59 0.06
CA ARG A 134 28.63 -2.84 -1.27
C ARG A 134 27.09 -2.74 -1.30
N LEU A 135 26.58 -2.48 -2.50
CA LEU A 135 25.16 -2.55 -2.87
C LEU A 135 24.89 -3.84 -3.65
N LYS A 136 23.73 -4.50 -3.37
CA LYS A 136 23.29 -5.71 -4.09
C LYS A 136 21.78 -5.73 -4.29
N MET A 137 21.32 -6.25 -5.42
CA MET A 137 19.93 -6.68 -5.65
C MET A 137 19.85 -8.19 -5.39
N LEU A 138 18.97 -8.61 -4.48
CA LEU A 138 18.74 -10.03 -4.17
C LEU A 138 17.72 -10.66 -5.13
N PRO A 139 17.68 -12.01 -5.25
CA PRO A 139 16.76 -12.70 -6.15
C PRO A 139 15.27 -12.49 -5.83
N ASN A 140 14.93 -12.08 -4.60
CA ASN A 140 13.57 -11.76 -4.17
C ASN A 140 13.19 -10.28 -4.35
N GLY A 141 14.04 -9.47 -5.02
CA GLY A 141 13.81 -8.06 -5.27
C GLY A 141 14.19 -7.13 -4.10
N ASN A 142 14.78 -7.65 -3.03
CA ASN A 142 15.30 -6.82 -1.96
C ASN A 142 16.63 -6.18 -2.38
N MET A 143 16.67 -4.86 -2.48
CA MET A 143 17.90 -4.10 -2.67
C MET A 143 18.54 -3.84 -1.30
N VAL A 144 19.79 -4.23 -1.12
CA VAL A 144 20.47 -4.23 0.17
C VAL A 144 21.82 -3.50 0.13
N LEU A 145 22.16 -2.81 1.21
CA LEU A 145 23.51 -2.32 1.52
C LEU A 145 24.10 -3.23 2.58
N LEU A 146 25.27 -3.80 2.30
CA LEU A 146 25.92 -4.83 3.09
C LEU A 146 27.20 -4.31 3.74
N ASP A 147 27.45 -4.76 4.99
CA ASP A 147 28.76 -4.61 5.63
C ASP A 147 29.76 -5.71 5.15
N SER A 148 30.98 -5.67 5.68
CA SER A 148 32.05 -6.64 5.36
C SER A 148 31.71 -8.08 5.75
N ASN A 149 30.81 -8.29 6.72
CA ASN A 149 30.33 -9.59 7.18
C ASN A 149 29.12 -10.10 6.40
N GLY A 150 28.61 -9.31 5.43
CA GLY A 150 27.41 -9.62 4.67
C GLY A 150 26.10 -9.33 5.41
N LYS A 151 26.13 -8.62 6.53
CA LYS A 151 24.95 -8.20 7.26
C LYS A 151 24.29 -7.01 6.55
N PHE A 152 22.97 -6.96 6.57
CA PHE A 152 22.20 -5.83 6.02
C PHE A 152 22.33 -4.61 6.93
N VAL A 153 22.94 -3.54 6.40
CA VAL A 153 22.97 -2.22 7.04
C VAL A 153 21.70 -1.45 6.68
N TRP A 154 21.19 -1.68 5.47
CA TRP A 154 19.94 -1.14 4.95
C TRP A 154 19.33 -2.08 3.93
N GLN A 155 18.01 -2.06 3.79
CA GLN A 155 17.29 -2.82 2.79
C GLN A 155 16.01 -2.13 2.34
N SER A 156 15.66 -2.26 1.05
CA SER A 156 14.42 -1.72 0.48
C SER A 156 13.17 -2.35 1.10
N PHE A 157 13.27 -3.59 1.59
CA PHE A 157 12.16 -4.29 2.26
C PHE A 157 11.67 -3.62 3.54
N ASP A 158 12.50 -2.78 4.19
CA ASP A 158 12.10 -2.03 5.37
C ASP A 158 11.24 -0.79 5.05
N SER A 159 11.07 -0.46 3.77
CA SER A 159 10.36 0.74 3.32
C SER A 159 9.39 0.43 2.16
N PRO A 160 8.40 -0.48 2.34
CA PRO A 160 7.40 -0.75 1.32
C PRO A 160 6.60 0.51 0.98
N THR A 161 6.14 0.63 -0.26
CA THR A 161 5.28 1.73 -0.74
C THR A 161 3.81 1.30 -0.81
N ASP A 162 3.40 0.73 -1.94
CA ASP A 162 2.06 0.18 -2.15
C ASP A 162 2.07 -1.34 -2.33
N SER A 163 3.24 -1.97 -2.31
CA SER A 163 3.42 -3.38 -2.63
C SER A 163 4.25 -4.10 -1.57
N LEU A 164 3.99 -5.39 -1.38
CA LEU A 164 4.84 -6.34 -0.67
C LEU A 164 5.30 -7.42 -1.63
N LEU A 165 6.61 -7.65 -1.68
CA LEU A 165 7.24 -8.79 -2.34
C LEU A 165 7.23 -10.01 -1.42
N VAL A 166 7.39 -11.22 -1.98
CA VAL A 166 7.53 -12.44 -1.18
C VAL A 166 8.73 -12.32 -0.24
N GLY A 167 8.50 -12.57 1.04
CA GLY A 167 9.45 -12.40 2.15
C GLY A 167 9.47 -10.99 2.77
N GLN A 168 8.76 -10.02 2.19
CA GLN A 168 8.64 -8.68 2.75
C GLN A 168 7.51 -8.58 3.77
N SER A 169 7.67 -7.70 4.76
CA SER A 169 6.74 -7.58 5.89
C SER A 169 6.34 -6.15 6.19
N LEU A 170 5.12 -5.99 6.71
CA LEU A 170 4.75 -4.88 7.59
C LEU A 170 5.10 -5.27 9.03
N ARG A 171 5.60 -4.33 9.84
CA ARG A 171 6.03 -4.65 11.21
C ARG A 171 5.86 -3.50 12.19
N LEU A 172 5.54 -3.83 13.43
CA LEU A 172 5.51 -2.88 14.54
C LEU A 172 6.94 -2.32 14.79
N GLY A 173 7.06 -1.03 15.02
CA GLY A 173 8.35 -0.33 15.14
C GLY A 173 9.02 -0.03 13.79
N GLY A 174 8.38 -0.39 12.67
CA GLY A 174 8.78 -0.07 11.31
C GLY A 174 7.59 0.46 10.51
N VAL A 175 7.51 0.11 9.22
CA VAL A 175 6.36 0.45 8.38
C VAL A 175 5.22 -0.53 8.66
N THR A 176 4.06 0.00 9.04
CA THR A 176 2.85 -0.75 9.39
C THR A 176 1.76 -0.66 8.34
N LYS A 177 1.99 0.00 7.21
CA LYS A 177 0.98 0.18 6.16
C LYS A 177 1.57 0.28 4.77
N LEU A 178 0.79 -0.15 3.79
CA LEU A 178 0.96 0.24 2.38
C LEU A 178 0.07 1.44 2.09
N VAL A 179 0.53 2.31 1.19
CA VAL A 179 -0.24 3.48 0.73
C VAL A 179 -0.30 3.43 -0.79
N SER A 180 -1.49 3.51 -1.36
CA SER A 180 -1.68 3.49 -2.80
C SER A 180 -0.99 4.66 -3.48
N ARG A 181 -0.71 4.53 -4.77
CA ARG A 181 -0.41 5.66 -5.65
C ARG A 181 -1.68 6.49 -5.89
N ALA A 182 -1.55 7.81 -6.07
CA ALA A 182 -2.71 8.69 -6.27
C ALA A 182 -3.44 8.44 -7.59
N SER A 183 -2.71 8.25 -8.68
CA SER A 183 -3.27 7.93 -10.00
C SER A 183 -2.18 7.39 -10.95
N ALA A 184 -2.58 6.95 -12.14
CA ALA A 184 -1.63 6.54 -13.18
C ALA A 184 -0.64 7.67 -13.56
N LYS A 185 -1.08 8.92 -13.58
CA LYS A 185 -0.25 10.08 -13.95
C LYS A 185 0.51 10.68 -12.78
N LEU A 186 -0.10 10.72 -11.58
CA LEU A 186 0.44 11.44 -10.43
C LEU A 186 1.09 10.47 -9.44
N ASN A 187 2.42 10.50 -9.35
CA ASN A 187 3.21 9.67 -8.44
C ASN A 187 3.41 10.30 -7.07
N VAL A 188 2.33 10.41 -6.32
CA VAL A 188 2.31 10.78 -4.90
C VAL A 188 1.46 9.76 -4.13
N ASN A 189 1.44 9.84 -2.82
CA ASN A 189 0.57 9.00 -1.99
C ASN A 189 -0.90 9.26 -2.31
N GLY A 190 -1.62 8.18 -2.57
CA GLY A 190 -3.05 8.18 -2.86
C GLY A 190 -3.91 8.10 -1.60
N PRO A 191 -5.23 8.00 -1.78
CA PRO A 191 -6.18 8.05 -0.67
C PRO A 191 -6.35 6.71 0.06
N TYR A 192 -5.87 5.60 -0.51
CA TYR A 192 -6.07 4.28 0.07
C TYR A 192 -4.87 3.82 0.88
N SER A 193 -5.11 3.12 1.98
CA SER A 193 -4.06 2.47 2.79
C SER A 193 -4.50 1.10 3.29
N PHE A 194 -3.56 0.13 3.25
CA PHE A 194 -3.68 -1.19 3.83
C PHE A 194 -2.85 -1.22 5.10
N VAL A 195 -3.49 -1.31 6.26
CA VAL A 195 -2.92 -1.01 7.57
C VAL A 195 -2.90 -2.24 8.45
N MET A 196 -1.75 -2.54 9.03
CA MET A 196 -1.60 -3.50 10.12
C MET A 196 -2.03 -2.85 11.44
N GLU A 197 -3.15 -3.29 11.97
CA GLU A 197 -3.68 -2.90 13.28
C GLU A 197 -3.31 -3.94 14.35
N PRO A 198 -3.49 -3.66 15.64
CA PRO A 198 -3.13 -4.61 16.69
C PRO A 198 -3.77 -6.00 16.56
N ASN A 199 -4.94 -6.11 15.93
CA ASN A 199 -5.72 -7.34 15.84
C ASN A 199 -6.32 -7.64 14.46
N ALA A 200 -5.99 -6.85 13.44
CA ALA A 200 -6.54 -7.02 12.10
C ALA A 200 -5.68 -6.36 11.02
N MET A 201 -5.91 -6.75 9.78
CA MET A 201 -5.51 -5.98 8.61
C MET A 201 -6.73 -5.22 8.08
N SER A 202 -6.58 -3.91 7.88
CA SER A 202 -7.69 -3.04 7.49
C SER A 202 -7.38 -2.20 6.26
N LEU A 203 -8.41 -1.93 5.44
CA LEU A 203 -8.32 -0.96 4.35
C LEU A 203 -9.06 0.32 4.71
N TYR A 204 -8.40 1.43 4.44
CA TYR A 204 -8.90 2.78 4.69
C TYR A 204 -8.90 3.62 3.43
N TYR A 205 -9.94 4.42 3.28
CA TYR A 205 -10.05 5.51 2.33
C TYR A 205 -9.95 6.86 3.05
N LYS A 206 -9.01 7.70 2.67
CA LYS A 206 -8.85 9.06 3.19
C LYS A 206 -9.41 10.07 2.21
N SER A 207 -10.66 10.48 2.43
CA SER A 207 -11.26 11.59 1.69
C SER A 207 -10.67 12.94 2.12
N PRO A 208 -10.49 13.90 1.19
CA PRO A 208 -10.21 15.30 1.54
C PRO A 208 -11.37 15.96 2.30
N ASN A 209 -12.57 15.39 2.21
CA ASN A 209 -13.79 15.91 2.84
C ASN A 209 -14.03 15.35 4.24
N SER A 210 -13.38 14.23 4.61
CA SER A 210 -13.54 13.60 5.91
C SER A 210 -12.34 13.90 6.83
N PRO A 211 -12.56 14.27 8.12
CA PRO A 211 -11.47 14.52 9.06
C PRO A 211 -10.67 13.27 9.40
N LYS A 212 -11.29 12.09 9.28
CA LYS A 212 -10.69 10.78 9.60
C LYS A 212 -10.74 9.84 8.40
N PRO A 213 -9.75 8.95 8.26
CA PRO A 213 -9.83 7.87 7.28
C PRO A 213 -11.05 6.98 7.55
N MET A 214 -11.71 6.54 6.49
CA MET A 214 -12.91 5.72 6.53
C MET A 214 -12.52 4.26 6.25
N ARG A 215 -12.75 3.38 7.22
CA ARG A 215 -12.47 1.94 7.06
C ARG A 215 -13.54 1.29 6.20
N TYR A 216 -13.14 0.65 5.11
CA TYR A 216 -14.05 -0.05 4.21
C TYR A 216 -13.81 -1.56 4.15
N PHE A 217 -12.76 -2.06 4.82
CA PHE A 217 -12.51 -3.48 5.04
C PHE A 217 -11.77 -3.68 6.36
N ALA A 218 -12.10 -4.73 7.09
CA ALA A 218 -11.33 -5.28 8.19
C ALA A 218 -11.44 -6.80 8.12
N GLY A 219 -10.34 -7.45 7.89
CA GLY A 219 -10.34 -8.88 7.68
C GLY A 219 -9.08 -9.55 8.19
N PHE A 220 -9.03 -10.85 7.88
CA PHE A 220 -7.92 -11.69 8.32
C PHE A 220 -7.79 -11.80 9.86
N SER A 221 -8.75 -11.24 10.62
CA SER A 221 -8.75 -11.27 12.09
C SER A 221 -9.29 -12.57 12.68
N ASN A 222 -10.19 -13.27 11.98
CA ASN A 222 -10.81 -14.51 12.48
C ASN A 222 -9.85 -15.70 12.56
N TRP A 223 -8.66 -15.57 11.99
CA TRP A 223 -7.58 -16.56 12.08
C TRP A 223 -6.73 -16.35 13.33
N PHE A 224 -6.90 -15.22 14.03
CA PHE A 224 -6.27 -14.93 15.31
C PHE A 224 -7.19 -15.25 16.47
N THR A 225 -7.50 -16.49 16.69
CA THR A 225 -7.88 -16.95 18.02
C THR A 225 -6.68 -17.02 18.96
N VAL A 226 -5.73 -16.10 18.78
CA VAL A 226 -4.72 -15.87 19.80
C VAL A 226 -5.40 -14.98 20.85
N GLU A 227 -5.90 -15.59 21.87
CA GLU A 227 -6.74 -15.01 22.91
C GLU A 227 -6.16 -13.78 23.60
N LYS A 228 -4.87 -13.49 23.47
CA LYS A 228 -4.20 -12.30 24.04
C LYS A 228 -2.90 -12.00 23.31
N GLY A 229 -2.87 -11.03 22.45
CA GLY A 229 -1.62 -10.58 21.84
C GLY A 229 -1.82 -9.44 20.83
N THR A 230 -0.76 -8.69 20.58
CA THR A 230 -0.73 -7.65 19.56
C THR A 230 0.02 -8.18 18.34
N LEU A 231 -0.55 -7.96 17.17
CA LEU A 231 0.08 -8.25 15.89
C LEU A 231 1.37 -7.43 15.74
N THR A 232 2.50 -8.11 15.64
CA THR A 232 3.82 -7.47 15.58
C THR A 232 4.38 -7.44 14.16
N ARG A 233 3.98 -8.42 13.31
CA ARG A 233 4.43 -8.53 11.92
C ARG A 233 3.40 -9.24 11.05
N VAL A 234 3.34 -8.83 9.78
CA VAL A 234 2.60 -9.53 8.72
C VAL A 234 3.54 -9.68 7.52
N THR A 235 3.78 -10.91 7.09
CA THR A 235 4.72 -11.26 6.01
C THR A 235 3.99 -11.93 4.85
N LEU A 236 4.27 -11.48 3.61
CA LEU A 236 3.84 -12.22 2.42
C LEU A 236 4.75 -13.42 2.21
N ARG A 237 4.19 -14.63 2.24
CA ARG A 237 4.92 -15.89 2.06
C ARG A 237 4.48 -16.61 0.78
N ALA A 238 5.41 -17.38 0.21
CA ALA A 238 5.15 -18.38 -0.82
C ALA A 238 5.74 -19.70 -0.32
N GLU A 239 4.90 -20.67 -0.04
CA GLU A 239 5.30 -21.96 0.55
C GLU A 239 4.73 -23.11 -0.27
N VAL A 240 5.49 -24.19 -0.42
CA VAL A 240 4.99 -25.41 -1.07
C VAL A 240 4.11 -26.14 -0.08
N ASP A 241 2.89 -26.53 -0.50
CA ASP A 241 2.03 -27.37 0.34
C ASP A 241 2.69 -28.74 0.54
N PRO A 242 3.07 -29.11 1.75
CA PRO A 242 3.78 -30.38 2.01
C PRO A 242 2.93 -31.61 1.69
N ARG A 243 1.60 -31.47 1.63
CA ARG A 243 0.67 -32.56 1.33
C ARG A 243 0.39 -32.73 -0.17
N GLN A 244 0.55 -31.66 -0.93
CA GLN A 244 0.24 -31.62 -2.34
C GLN A 244 1.43 -31.23 -3.22
N GLY A 245 2.63 -31.36 -2.77
CA GLY A 245 3.96 -31.24 -3.39
C GLY A 245 4.18 -30.41 -4.66
N PHE A 246 3.11 -30.10 -5.39
CA PHE A 246 3.11 -29.29 -6.61
C PHE A 246 2.36 -27.97 -6.45
N ALA A 247 1.58 -27.80 -5.38
CA ALA A 247 0.83 -26.57 -5.11
C ALA A 247 1.67 -25.63 -4.24
N THR A 248 1.79 -24.40 -4.67
CA THR A 248 2.37 -23.34 -3.86
C THR A 248 1.25 -22.50 -3.26
N GLU A 249 1.34 -22.21 -1.99
CA GLU A 249 0.40 -21.35 -1.29
C GLU A 249 1.00 -19.96 -1.11
N LEU A 250 0.26 -18.94 -1.53
CA LEU A 250 0.54 -17.54 -1.21
C LEU A 250 -0.27 -17.14 0.01
N THR A 251 0.41 -16.81 1.07
CA THR A 251 -0.18 -16.56 2.40
C THR A 251 0.26 -15.20 2.95
N LEU A 252 -0.57 -14.63 3.83
CA LEU A 252 -0.15 -13.56 4.74
C LEU A 252 0.06 -14.19 6.13
N ASN A 253 1.30 -14.43 6.50
CA ASN A 253 1.65 -14.99 7.80
C ASN A 253 1.78 -13.89 8.84
N TYR A 254 1.38 -14.21 10.06
CA TYR A 254 1.24 -13.27 11.16
C TYR A 254 2.14 -13.64 12.33
N GLU A 255 2.77 -12.66 12.93
CA GLU A 255 3.56 -12.82 14.14
C GLU A 255 2.87 -12.08 15.30
N VAL A 256 2.61 -12.83 16.37
CA VAL A 256 2.05 -12.32 17.62
C VAL A 256 2.96 -12.76 18.76
N ALA A 257 3.38 -11.82 19.61
CA ALA A 257 4.26 -12.09 20.75
C ALA A 257 5.55 -12.87 20.39
N GLY A 258 6.13 -12.59 19.22
CA GLY A 258 7.35 -13.24 18.73
C GLY A 258 7.15 -14.65 18.13
N THR A 259 5.91 -15.15 18.07
CA THR A 259 5.59 -16.43 17.42
C THR A 259 4.89 -16.18 16.09
N GLU A 260 5.45 -16.73 15.01
CA GLU A 260 4.81 -16.72 13.70
C GLU A 260 3.71 -17.79 13.65
N ASN A 261 2.51 -17.38 13.29
CA ASN A 261 1.37 -18.24 13.08
C ASN A 261 1.02 -18.29 11.59
N GLY A 262 0.45 -19.41 11.15
CA GLY A 262 -0.05 -19.55 9.79
C GLY A 262 -1.08 -18.46 9.50
N GLY A 263 -1.03 -17.98 8.27
CA GLY A 263 -1.94 -16.93 7.80
C GLY A 263 -3.00 -17.45 6.82
N PRO A 264 -3.92 -16.60 6.38
CA PRO A 264 -4.89 -16.96 5.37
C PRO A 264 -4.21 -17.25 4.04
N ILE A 265 -4.62 -18.32 3.38
CA ILE A 265 -4.23 -18.64 2.02
C ILE A 265 -4.95 -17.67 1.10
N LEU A 266 -4.20 -16.81 0.43
CA LEU A 266 -4.77 -15.84 -0.52
C LEU A 266 -4.98 -16.48 -1.89
N SER A 267 -4.01 -17.28 -2.37
CA SER A 267 -4.12 -18.02 -3.64
C SER A 267 -3.22 -19.24 -3.68
N ARG A 268 -3.49 -20.14 -4.64
CA ARG A 268 -2.71 -21.34 -4.92
C ARG A 268 -2.28 -21.40 -6.38
N PRO A 269 -1.29 -20.62 -6.81
CA PRO A 269 -0.78 -20.70 -8.17
C PRO A 269 -0.15 -22.07 -8.46
N LYS A 270 -0.31 -22.55 -9.68
CA LYS A 270 0.25 -23.85 -10.13
C LYS A 270 1.76 -23.82 -10.39
N TYR A 271 2.36 -22.61 -10.43
CA TYR A 271 3.74 -22.39 -10.83
C TYR A 271 4.54 -21.77 -9.69
N ASN A 272 5.83 -21.55 -9.92
CA ASN A 272 6.69 -20.88 -8.95
C ASN A 272 6.11 -19.50 -8.58
N SER A 273 5.75 -19.34 -7.32
CA SER A 273 5.07 -18.15 -6.80
C SER A 273 6.00 -17.16 -6.10
N THR A 274 7.33 -17.37 -6.16
CA THR A 274 8.30 -16.39 -5.63
C THR A 274 8.33 -15.11 -6.45
N LEU A 275 7.88 -15.17 -7.72
CA LEU A 275 7.71 -14.02 -8.60
C LEU A 275 6.31 -13.39 -8.43
N THR A 276 5.95 -13.11 -7.19
CA THR A 276 4.65 -12.56 -6.81
C THR A 276 4.83 -11.33 -5.93
N PHE A 277 3.91 -10.38 -6.07
CA PHE A 277 3.77 -9.27 -5.12
C PHE A 277 2.30 -8.96 -4.85
N LEU A 278 2.03 -8.57 -3.61
CA LEU A 278 0.75 -8.03 -3.18
C LEU A 278 0.76 -6.52 -3.37
N ARG A 279 -0.27 -5.95 -4.01
CA ARG A 279 -0.38 -4.50 -4.23
C ARG A 279 -1.72 -3.95 -3.81
N LEU A 280 -1.67 -2.80 -3.13
CA LEU A 280 -2.81 -1.90 -2.98
C LEU A 280 -2.89 -1.00 -4.22
N GLY A 281 -3.91 -1.22 -5.05
CA GLY A 281 -4.13 -0.49 -6.30
C GLY A 281 -4.51 0.98 -6.10
N ILE A 282 -4.37 1.77 -7.17
CA ILE A 282 -4.86 3.17 -7.23
C ILE A 282 -6.37 3.28 -7.03
N ASP A 283 -7.08 2.19 -7.22
CA ASP A 283 -8.51 2.02 -7.06
C ASP A 283 -8.92 1.53 -5.65
N GLY A 284 -7.95 1.29 -4.77
CA GLY A 284 -8.19 0.80 -3.41
C GLY A 284 -8.48 -0.70 -3.29
N ASN A 285 -8.39 -1.48 -4.37
CA ASN A 285 -8.47 -2.94 -4.29
C ASN A 285 -7.09 -3.56 -4.02
N LEU A 286 -7.06 -4.66 -3.30
CA LEU A 286 -5.84 -5.40 -2.98
C LEU A 286 -5.73 -6.62 -3.89
N ARG A 287 -4.59 -6.76 -4.60
CA ARG A 287 -4.38 -7.83 -5.59
C ARG A 287 -3.02 -8.48 -5.47
N LEU A 288 -2.94 -9.79 -5.78
CA LEU A 288 -1.67 -10.47 -6.05
C LEU A 288 -1.44 -10.53 -7.55
N PHE A 289 -0.25 -10.12 -7.95
CA PHE A 289 0.27 -10.26 -9.31
C PHE A 289 1.35 -11.33 -9.29
N THR A 290 1.14 -12.40 -10.06
CA THR A 290 2.10 -13.50 -10.17
C THR A 290 2.66 -13.55 -11.59
N TYR A 291 3.98 -13.59 -11.71
CA TYR A 291 4.68 -13.79 -12.98
C TYR A 291 5.03 -15.26 -13.13
N ASN A 292 4.71 -15.81 -14.30
CA ASN A 292 5.01 -17.18 -14.64
C ASN A 292 6.19 -17.24 -15.62
N ASP A 293 7.35 -17.68 -15.14
CA ASP A 293 8.59 -17.74 -15.92
C ASP A 293 8.60 -18.84 -17.00
N LYS A 294 7.61 -19.74 -17.00
CA LYS A 294 7.48 -20.85 -17.95
C LYS A 294 6.48 -20.61 -19.08
N VAL A 295 5.79 -19.46 -19.07
CA VAL A 295 4.81 -19.09 -20.09
C VAL A 295 5.37 -18.02 -21.00
N ASP A 296 5.24 -18.19 -22.32
CA ASP A 296 5.76 -17.24 -23.29
C ASP A 296 4.87 -16.01 -23.50
N TRP A 297 3.54 -16.18 -23.37
CA TRP A 297 2.54 -15.17 -23.63
C TRP A 297 1.83 -14.78 -22.34
N SER A 298 1.58 -13.48 -22.12
CA SER A 298 0.90 -12.95 -20.94
C SER A 298 1.38 -13.59 -19.63
N PRO A 299 2.68 -13.56 -19.32
CA PRO A 299 3.26 -14.27 -18.20
C PRO A 299 2.85 -13.70 -16.84
N SER A 300 2.13 -12.59 -16.80
CA SER A 300 1.62 -11.96 -15.57
C SER A 300 0.13 -12.18 -15.45
N GLU A 301 -0.30 -12.73 -14.33
CA GLU A 301 -1.71 -12.92 -14.00
C GLU A 301 -2.05 -12.31 -12.62
N ILE A 302 -3.33 -11.97 -12.43
CA ILE A 302 -3.87 -11.62 -11.11
C ILE A 302 -4.37 -12.92 -10.47
N THR A 303 -3.67 -13.41 -9.46
CA THR A 303 -3.98 -14.68 -8.78
C THR A 303 -4.86 -14.51 -7.54
N PHE A 304 -5.04 -13.28 -7.09
CA PHE A 304 -5.95 -12.91 -6.00
C PHE A 304 -6.46 -11.49 -6.19
N THR A 305 -7.73 -11.27 -5.90
CA THR A 305 -8.37 -9.97 -5.79
C THR A 305 -9.24 -9.97 -4.53
N LEU A 306 -9.08 -8.98 -3.66
CA LEU A 306 -9.83 -8.94 -2.39
C LEU A 306 -11.32 -8.70 -2.62
N PHE A 307 -11.67 -7.65 -3.35
CA PHE A 307 -13.07 -7.38 -3.73
C PHE A 307 -13.34 -8.08 -5.05
N ASP A 308 -13.98 -9.25 -4.95
CA ASP A 308 -14.19 -10.17 -6.05
C ASP A 308 -15.68 -10.53 -6.20
N ARG A 309 -16.09 -10.77 -7.43
CA ARG A 309 -17.43 -11.21 -7.76
C ARG A 309 -17.74 -12.61 -7.21
N GLU A 310 -16.74 -13.47 -7.15
CA GLU A 310 -16.82 -14.86 -6.66
C GLU A 310 -16.25 -14.98 -5.24
N PHE A 311 -16.70 -14.16 -4.31
CA PHE A 311 -16.17 -14.05 -2.94
C PHE A 311 -16.40 -15.27 -2.02
N ASN A 312 -16.37 -16.48 -2.56
CA ASN A 312 -16.72 -17.72 -1.84
C ASN A 312 -15.56 -18.34 -1.00
N THR A 313 -14.38 -17.74 -0.97
CA THR A 313 -13.19 -18.36 -0.35
C THR A 313 -12.94 -17.96 1.09
N GLY A 314 -13.80 -17.16 1.71
CA GLY A 314 -13.63 -16.68 3.09
C GLY A 314 -12.56 -15.58 3.27
N ASN A 315 -11.69 -15.38 2.27
CA ASN A 315 -10.64 -14.36 2.28
C ASN A 315 -10.93 -13.20 1.33
N THR A 316 -12.01 -13.28 0.56
CA THR A 316 -12.47 -12.26 -0.38
C THR A 316 -13.72 -11.56 0.13
N GLU A 317 -14.02 -10.41 -0.42
CA GLU A 317 -15.17 -9.58 -0.07
C GLU A 317 -15.98 -9.27 -1.33
N SER A 318 -17.27 -8.99 -1.18
CA SER A 318 -18.15 -8.58 -2.28
C SER A 318 -17.60 -7.31 -2.97
N GLU A 319 -17.67 -7.27 -4.31
CA GLU A 319 -17.36 -6.06 -5.08
C GLU A 319 -18.21 -4.86 -4.66
N CYS A 320 -19.44 -5.07 -4.17
CA CYS A 320 -20.28 -3.98 -3.68
C CYS A 320 -19.71 -3.29 -2.44
N GLN A 321 -18.84 -3.95 -1.67
CA GLN A 321 -18.16 -3.34 -0.52
C GLN A 321 -16.98 -2.44 -0.96
N TRP A 322 -16.52 -2.57 -2.19
CA TRP A 322 -15.44 -1.75 -2.72
C TRP A 322 -15.93 -0.32 -3.06
N PRO A 323 -15.36 0.74 -2.46
CA PRO A 323 -15.86 2.11 -2.62
C PRO A 323 -15.91 2.61 -4.08
N GLU A 324 -14.99 2.17 -4.92
CA GLU A 324 -14.90 2.61 -6.32
C GLU A 324 -15.72 1.77 -7.30
N ARG A 325 -16.40 0.71 -6.85
CA ARG A 325 -17.08 -0.26 -7.74
C ARG A 325 -18.09 0.42 -8.67
N CYS A 326 -18.93 1.30 -8.14
CA CYS A 326 -19.97 1.99 -8.89
C CYS A 326 -19.75 3.50 -9.03
N GLY A 327 -18.50 3.95 -8.88
CA GLY A 327 -18.11 5.34 -9.10
C GLY A 327 -18.43 6.26 -7.92
N GLN A 328 -18.81 7.52 -8.23
CA GLN A 328 -18.98 8.54 -7.20
C GLN A 328 -20.30 8.45 -6.45
N PHE A 329 -21.33 7.83 -7.05
CA PHE A 329 -22.66 7.66 -6.45
C PHE A 329 -23.50 6.65 -7.24
N GLY A 330 -23.22 5.35 -7.08
CA GLY A 330 -23.96 4.29 -7.75
C GLY A 330 -24.42 3.22 -6.76
N LEU A 331 -25.58 2.61 -7.05
CA LEU A 331 -26.13 1.50 -6.28
C LEU A 331 -25.59 0.18 -6.83
N CYS A 332 -25.04 -0.64 -5.95
CA CYS A 332 -24.52 -1.98 -6.23
C CYS A 332 -25.44 -3.03 -5.64
N GLU A 333 -25.84 -4.01 -6.45
CA GLU A 333 -26.63 -5.20 -6.10
C GLU A 333 -26.00 -6.42 -6.73
N GLU A 334 -25.79 -7.50 -6.00
CA GLU A 334 -25.21 -8.75 -6.50
C GLU A 334 -23.91 -8.54 -7.33
N ASN A 335 -23.00 -7.70 -6.82
CA ASN A 335 -21.74 -7.31 -7.48
C ASN A 335 -21.90 -6.56 -8.81
N GLN A 336 -23.09 -6.04 -9.11
CA GLN A 336 -23.38 -5.26 -10.31
C GLN A 336 -23.80 -3.83 -9.94
N CYS A 337 -23.38 -2.87 -10.75
CA CYS A 337 -23.88 -1.51 -10.63
C CYS A 337 -25.21 -1.38 -11.36
N VAL A 338 -26.30 -1.23 -10.61
CA VAL A 338 -27.66 -1.34 -11.15
C VAL A 338 -28.36 -0.01 -11.34
N ALA A 339 -28.08 0.98 -10.49
CA ALA A 339 -28.83 2.24 -10.52
C ALA A 339 -28.03 3.47 -10.08
N CYS A 340 -28.52 4.65 -10.50
CA CYS A 340 -28.21 5.96 -9.96
C CYS A 340 -29.39 6.40 -9.06
N PRO A 341 -29.21 6.53 -7.74
CA PRO A 341 -30.25 7.07 -6.88
C PRO A 341 -30.50 8.56 -7.19
N THR A 342 -31.76 8.95 -7.31
CA THR A 342 -32.17 10.32 -7.51
C THR A 342 -33.38 10.65 -6.66
N GLU A 343 -33.69 11.92 -6.52
CA GLU A 343 -34.88 12.41 -5.82
C GLU A 343 -36.19 11.88 -6.42
N LYS A 344 -36.19 11.59 -7.74
CA LYS A 344 -37.34 11.03 -8.48
C LYS A 344 -37.37 9.50 -8.55
N GLY A 345 -36.45 8.83 -7.80
CA GLY A 345 -36.33 7.39 -7.80
C GLY A 345 -35.00 6.91 -8.39
N LEU A 346 -34.94 5.63 -8.75
CA LEU A 346 -33.74 4.98 -9.28
C LEU A 346 -33.72 5.10 -10.83
N LEU A 347 -32.67 5.68 -11.37
CA LEU A 347 -32.37 5.67 -12.81
C LEU A 347 -31.36 4.55 -13.11
N GLY A 348 -31.27 4.13 -14.37
CA GLY A 348 -30.24 3.18 -14.81
C GLY A 348 -28.82 3.68 -14.49
N TRP A 349 -27.95 2.79 -14.08
CA TRP A 349 -26.57 3.15 -13.72
C TRP A 349 -25.75 3.66 -14.91
N SER A 350 -24.92 4.65 -14.66
CA SER A 350 -23.86 5.11 -15.57
C SER A 350 -22.61 5.50 -14.78
N LYS A 351 -21.46 5.52 -15.43
CA LYS A 351 -20.19 5.99 -14.82
C LYS A 351 -20.25 7.45 -14.35
N THR A 352 -21.22 8.21 -14.82
CA THR A 352 -21.43 9.64 -14.50
C THR A 352 -22.43 9.85 -13.36
N CYS A 353 -22.88 8.77 -12.68
CA CYS A 353 -23.73 8.90 -11.50
C CYS A 353 -23.06 9.80 -10.45
N MET A 354 -23.69 10.90 -10.11
CA MET A 354 -23.22 11.86 -9.10
C MET A 354 -24.41 12.42 -8.32
N ALA A 355 -24.24 12.63 -7.01
CA ALA A 355 -25.16 13.41 -6.22
C ALA A 355 -25.08 14.89 -6.63
N LYS A 356 -26.21 15.59 -6.58
CA LYS A 356 -26.25 17.03 -6.81
C LYS A 356 -25.40 17.74 -5.75
N LYS A 357 -24.55 18.66 -6.18
CA LYS A 357 -23.71 19.44 -5.27
C LYS A 357 -24.53 20.49 -4.54
N VAL A 358 -24.49 20.48 -3.21
CA VAL A 358 -25.02 21.52 -2.36
C VAL A 358 -23.95 22.59 -2.16
N SER A 359 -24.22 23.83 -2.55
CA SER A 359 -23.27 24.94 -2.50
C SER A 359 -23.31 25.76 -1.21
N SER A 360 -24.36 25.59 -0.39
CA SER A 360 -24.59 26.34 0.85
C SER A 360 -24.70 25.42 2.04
N CYS A 361 -24.21 25.87 3.19
CA CYS A 361 -24.36 25.18 4.49
C CYS A 361 -25.63 25.58 5.23
N ASP A 362 -26.41 26.55 4.72
CA ASP A 362 -27.67 26.92 5.34
C ASP A 362 -28.69 25.78 5.20
N PRO A 363 -29.22 25.23 6.29
CA PRO A 363 -30.23 24.17 6.26
C PRO A 363 -31.49 24.51 5.44
N LYS A 364 -31.75 25.79 5.17
CA LYS A 364 -32.85 26.24 4.34
C LYS A 364 -32.57 26.07 2.83
N SER A 365 -31.32 25.83 2.43
CA SER A 365 -30.90 25.74 1.03
C SER A 365 -30.93 24.34 0.44
N PHE A 366 -31.19 23.32 1.29
CA PHE A 366 -31.22 21.91 0.89
C PHE A 366 -32.28 21.12 1.65
N HIS A 367 -32.55 19.92 1.13
CA HIS A 367 -33.35 18.91 1.83
C HIS A 367 -32.72 17.52 1.62
N TYR A 368 -33.32 16.51 2.23
CA TYR A 368 -32.89 15.12 2.07
C TYR A 368 -33.96 14.32 1.32
N TYR A 369 -33.56 13.56 0.31
CA TYR A 369 -34.41 12.49 -0.21
C TYR A 369 -33.98 11.16 0.39
N LYS A 370 -34.96 10.30 0.61
CA LYS A 370 -34.77 8.98 1.22
C LYS A 370 -34.55 7.92 0.14
N VAL A 371 -33.61 7.00 0.38
CA VAL A 371 -33.40 5.75 -0.37
C VAL A 371 -33.55 4.62 0.63
N GLU A 372 -34.48 3.69 0.38
CA GLU A 372 -34.75 2.55 1.24
C GLU A 372 -33.96 1.31 0.82
N GLY A 373 -33.64 0.43 1.79
CA GLY A 373 -32.93 -0.82 1.52
C GLY A 373 -31.51 -0.58 1.02
N VAL A 374 -30.80 0.41 1.61
CA VAL A 374 -29.42 0.72 1.23
C VAL A 374 -28.52 0.86 2.42
N ASP A 375 -27.31 0.34 2.25
CA ASP A 375 -26.15 0.58 3.12
C ASP A 375 -25.09 1.38 2.39
N HIS A 376 -24.19 1.94 3.16
CA HIS A 376 -22.97 2.57 2.69
C HIS A 376 -21.78 1.65 2.95
N PHE A 377 -20.70 1.73 2.17
CA PHE A 377 -19.50 0.93 2.41
C PHE A 377 -18.91 1.09 3.82
N LEU A 378 -19.24 2.19 4.51
CA LEU A 378 -18.84 2.43 5.90
C LEU A 378 -19.56 1.55 6.91
N THR A 379 -20.79 1.10 6.65
CA THR A 379 -21.66 0.53 7.67
C THR A 379 -21.17 -0.82 8.20
N LYS A 380 -20.59 -1.65 7.33
CA LYS A 380 -20.13 -3.00 7.66
C LYS A 380 -18.97 -3.04 8.66
N TYR A 381 -18.00 -2.15 8.52
CA TYR A 381 -16.76 -2.20 9.28
C TYR A 381 -16.58 -1.04 10.28
N ASN A 382 -17.57 -0.19 10.41
CA ASN A 382 -17.56 0.91 11.37
C ASN A 382 -18.82 0.87 12.22
N LYS A 383 -18.62 0.94 13.51
CA LYS A 383 -19.74 1.02 14.46
C LYS A 383 -20.47 2.36 14.28
N GLY A 384 -21.75 2.30 13.97
CA GLY A 384 -22.62 3.48 13.93
C GLY A 384 -22.76 4.13 15.31
N GLU A 385 -23.10 5.41 15.33
CA GLU A 385 -23.44 6.10 16.58
C GLU A 385 -24.90 5.81 16.96
N GLY A 386 -25.14 5.50 18.24
CA GLY A 386 -26.48 5.31 18.77
C GLY A 386 -27.19 6.66 18.89
N LEU A 387 -27.91 7.09 17.85
CA LEU A 387 -28.61 8.37 17.77
C LEU A 387 -30.04 8.16 17.25
N ARG A 388 -30.97 9.04 17.66
CA ARG A 388 -32.26 9.12 16.96
C ARG A 388 -32.05 9.70 15.56
N GLN A 389 -32.90 9.34 14.61
CA GLN A 389 -32.78 9.81 13.22
C GLN A 389 -32.69 11.34 13.10
N LYS A 390 -33.50 12.10 13.87
CA LYS A 390 -33.45 13.58 13.88
C LYS A 390 -32.10 14.12 14.37
N ASP A 391 -31.46 13.43 15.31
CA ASP A 391 -30.14 13.82 15.84
C ASP A 391 -29.02 13.47 14.82
N CYS A 392 -29.19 12.36 14.08
CA CYS A 392 -28.33 12.00 12.94
C CYS A 392 -28.39 13.05 11.82
N GLU A 393 -29.60 13.47 11.43
CA GLU A 393 -29.83 14.58 10.47
C GLU A 393 -29.18 15.87 10.93
N LYS A 394 -29.44 16.26 12.20
CA LYS A 394 -28.84 17.47 12.79
C LYS A 394 -27.32 17.44 12.72
N LYS A 395 -26.70 16.27 12.98
CA LYS A 395 -25.25 16.09 12.90
C LYS A 395 -24.73 16.32 11.45
N CYS A 396 -25.43 15.80 10.45
CA CYS A 396 -25.10 16.05 9.02
C CYS A 396 -25.32 17.53 8.64
N ASN A 397 -26.36 18.20 9.17
CA ASN A 397 -26.63 19.60 8.91
C ASN A 397 -25.52 20.53 9.45
N LEU A 398 -24.89 20.16 10.57
CA LEU A 398 -23.80 20.93 11.17
C LEU A 398 -22.45 20.75 10.44
N ASP A 399 -22.33 19.74 9.59
CA ASP A 399 -21.12 19.48 8.78
C ASP A 399 -21.40 19.88 7.33
N CYS A 400 -20.79 20.98 6.88
CA CYS A 400 -20.91 21.47 5.51
C CYS A 400 -20.38 20.48 4.45
N LYS A 401 -19.53 19.56 4.85
CA LYS A 401 -18.99 18.53 3.97
C LYS A 401 -19.85 17.27 3.93
N CYS A 402 -20.86 17.17 4.80
CA CYS A 402 -21.76 16.03 4.80
C CYS A 402 -22.62 16.01 3.54
N LEU A 403 -22.57 14.91 2.79
CA LEU A 403 -23.36 14.65 1.59
C LEU A 403 -24.63 13.84 1.86
N GLY A 404 -24.73 13.25 3.04
CA GLY A 404 -25.85 12.45 3.47
C GLY A 404 -25.56 11.68 4.75
N TYR A 405 -26.57 10.97 5.24
CA TYR A 405 -26.40 10.06 6.36
C TYR A 405 -27.13 8.74 6.12
N PHE A 406 -26.62 7.68 6.74
CA PHE A 406 -27.22 6.36 6.70
C PHE A 406 -27.72 6.00 8.09
N TYR A 407 -28.88 5.37 8.15
CA TYR A 407 -29.57 5.12 9.41
C TYR A 407 -30.18 3.72 9.41
N GLN A 408 -29.88 2.95 10.46
CA GLN A 408 -30.55 1.68 10.73
C GLN A 408 -31.56 1.90 11.86
N THR A 409 -32.86 1.72 11.54
CA THR A 409 -33.94 1.94 12.51
C THR A 409 -33.90 0.90 13.65
N LYS A 410 -33.54 -0.36 13.32
CA LYS A 410 -33.28 -1.40 14.32
C LYS A 410 -31.91 -1.13 14.96
N GLY A 411 -31.90 -0.65 16.22
CA GLY A 411 -30.67 -0.29 16.93
C GLY A 411 -30.34 1.19 16.93
N SER A 412 -31.10 2.03 16.19
CA SER A 412 -30.91 3.49 16.12
C SER A 412 -29.48 3.89 15.80
N LEU A 413 -28.88 3.28 14.78
CA LEU A 413 -27.48 3.50 14.39
C LEU A 413 -27.39 4.53 13.27
N CYS A 414 -26.48 5.48 13.42
CA CYS A 414 -26.24 6.60 12.52
C CYS A 414 -24.81 6.60 11.97
N TRP A 415 -24.66 6.82 10.67
CA TRP A 415 -23.40 7.08 9.98
C TRP A 415 -23.53 8.33 9.12
N VAL A 416 -22.74 9.35 9.39
CA VAL A 416 -22.65 10.56 8.56
C VAL A 416 -21.62 10.31 7.43
N ALA A 417 -21.97 10.65 6.20
CA ALA A 417 -21.16 10.40 5.00
C ALA A 417 -20.71 11.71 4.35
N ASN A 418 -19.40 11.91 4.28
CA ASN A 418 -18.76 13.01 3.53
C ASN A 418 -18.36 12.59 2.11
N GLU A 419 -18.54 11.32 1.78
CA GLU A 419 -18.39 10.70 0.45
C GLU A 419 -19.53 9.69 0.29
N LEU A 420 -20.08 9.57 -0.89
CA LEU A 420 -21.15 8.60 -1.17
C LEU A 420 -20.61 7.33 -1.79
N LYS A 421 -19.80 7.45 -2.87
CA LYS A 421 -19.17 6.31 -3.55
C LYS A 421 -20.18 5.19 -3.89
N THR A 422 -19.80 3.95 -3.71
CA THR A 422 -20.71 2.80 -3.92
C THR A 422 -21.68 2.66 -2.76
N LEU A 423 -22.98 2.70 -3.05
CA LEU A 423 -24.03 2.28 -2.15
C LEU A 423 -24.34 0.80 -2.35
N ILE A 424 -24.70 0.11 -1.29
CA ILE A 424 -24.97 -1.33 -1.30
C ILE A 424 -26.47 -1.55 -1.11
N LYS A 425 -27.12 -2.22 -2.07
CA LYS A 425 -28.51 -2.63 -1.90
C LYS A 425 -28.59 -3.78 -0.90
N VAL A 426 -29.52 -3.70 0.03
CA VAL A 426 -29.80 -4.71 1.04
C VAL A 426 -31.31 -4.98 1.09
N ASP A 427 -31.69 -6.25 1.27
CA ASP A 427 -33.10 -6.66 1.40
C ASP A 427 -33.64 -6.38 2.81
N ASN A 428 -33.51 -5.13 3.24
CA ASN A 428 -33.92 -4.72 4.57
C ASN A 428 -34.40 -3.27 4.57
N SER A 429 -35.70 -3.06 4.60
CA SER A 429 -36.33 -1.73 4.61
C SER A 429 -36.01 -0.87 5.86
N THR A 430 -35.38 -1.47 6.89
CA THR A 430 -34.94 -0.72 8.07
C THR A 430 -33.62 0.00 7.87
N HIS A 431 -32.92 -0.24 6.76
CA HIS A 431 -31.68 0.43 6.34
C HIS A 431 -32.03 1.58 5.39
N LEU A 432 -31.72 2.79 5.79
CA LEU A 432 -32.16 4.01 5.12
C LEU A 432 -30.95 4.90 4.78
N GLY A 433 -30.88 5.35 3.54
CA GLY A 433 -29.97 6.42 3.10
C GLY A 433 -30.76 7.72 2.96
N PHE A 434 -30.20 8.80 3.49
CA PHE A 434 -30.72 10.17 3.35
C PHE A 434 -29.67 11.02 2.66
N ILE A 435 -29.94 11.38 1.42
CA ILE A 435 -28.98 12.04 0.53
C ILE A 435 -29.33 13.52 0.43
N LYS A 436 -28.36 14.37 0.73
CA LYS A 436 -28.52 15.84 0.69
C LYS A 436 -28.62 16.33 -0.75
N THR A 437 -29.60 17.13 -1.06
CA THR A 437 -29.83 17.72 -2.40
C THR A 437 -30.24 19.19 -2.26
N PRO A 438 -29.83 20.10 -3.17
CA PRO A 438 -30.23 21.50 -3.10
C PRO A 438 -31.73 21.68 -3.33
N ASN A 439 -32.35 22.65 -2.64
CA ASN A 439 -33.68 23.10 -2.99
C ASN A 439 -33.67 23.73 -4.38
N MET A 440 -34.74 23.51 -5.15
CA MET A 440 -34.93 24.13 -6.46
C MET A 440 -35.36 25.58 -6.34
#